data_dee0163a0575680f896de70b674fc1ca
#
_entry.id   dee0163a0575680f896de70b674fc1ca
#
_cell.length_a   1.000
_cell.length_b   1.000
_cell.length_c   1.000
_cell.angle_alpha   90.00
_cell.angle_beta   90.00
_cell.angle_gamma   90.00
#
_symmetry.space_group_name_H-M   'P 1'
#
loop_
_entity.id
_entity.type
_entity.pdbx_description
1 polymer ?
#
loop_
_entity_poly.entity_id
_entity_poly.type
_entity_poly.pdbx_seq_one_letter_code
_entity_poly.pdbx_strand_id
1 'polypeptide(L)'
;MHPQLTKYFSIFIAATSGMAMNGCIYDDLKPCLGEEVDITIVNDWALAPDANPEGIAYTFYIDGVKDHWRFDFPGREAGKVILPTGDYRFLMYNDDTSGVRFESGEDGTMIATSRPGYILEGLPGWNSNDTITYTREKVLICPDMMWSGSYSDVTVTYDQLTYSDSTATYTSRLSESNPMQLVTKPRQIVATYSYDIINVENLSGVKRMCAAMSGLAASLCVNNGLPSSQPVTLPVKAVKSSDSSIFGKFFTFGLPRAARAPNLLYLFVWLTDGRQYVYEFDVTEQVVKAPDHLNVHVVVDSLSLPESIPGESVGTFDPSVDGWTHVVVNFVV
;
A
#
# COMPACT_ATOMS: atom_id res chain seq x y z
N MET A 1 -60.89 44.93 38.23
CA MET A 1 -60.16 43.84 37.56
C MET A 1 -59.15 44.50 36.66
N HIS A 2 -57.90 44.23 36.85
CA HIS A 2 -56.76 45.04 36.41
C HIS A 2 -56.46 44.97 34.89
N PRO A 3 -56.17 46.09 34.25
CA PRO A 3 -55.71 46.17 32.88
C PRO A 3 -54.15 46.32 32.84
N GLN A 4 -53.41 45.37 33.38
CA GLN A 4 -51.95 45.43 33.40
C GLN A 4 -51.24 44.27 32.68
N LEU A 5 -52.00 43.29 32.17
CA LEU A 5 -51.37 42.11 31.54
C LEU A 5 -51.16 42.20 30.04
N THR A 6 -51.65 43.22 29.37
CA THR A 6 -51.59 43.35 27.89
C THR A 6 -50.33 44.09 27.42
N LYS A 7 -49.58 44.74 28.29
CA LYS A 7 -48.39 45.53 27.90
C LYS A 7 -47.09 44.72 27.86
N TYR A 8 -47.03 43.55 28.46
CA TYR A 8 -45.82 42.75 28.46
C TYR A 8 -45.72 41.73 27.32
N PHE A 9 -46.84 41.45 26.64
CA PHE A 9 -46.87 40.47 25.55
C PHE A 9 -46.41 41.05 24.21
N SER A 10 -46.46 42.41 24.04
CA SER A 10 -46.04 43.04 22.78
C SER A 10 -44.53 43.34 22.73
N ILE A 11 -43.81 43.32 23.88
CA ILE A 11 -42.36 43.57 23.91
C ILE A 11 -41.57 42.29 23.69
N PHE A 12 -42.19 41.10 23.91
CA PHE A 12 -41.49 39.82 23.75
C PHE A 12 -41.46 39.30 22.30
N ILE A 13 -42.36 39.80 21.46
CA ILE A 13 -42.41 39.41 20.02
C ILE A 13 -41.45 40.25 19.17
N ALA A 14 -41.06 41.45 19.61
CA ALA A 14 -40.13 42.30 18.88
C ALA A 14 -38.64 41.96 19.14
N ALA A 15 -38.33 41.18 20.22
CA ALA A 15 -36.95 40.78 20.54
C ALA A 15 -36.52 39.45 19.94
N THR A 16 -37.44 38.63 19.41
CA THR A 16 -37.12 37.31 18.79
C THR A 16 -36.98 37.36 17.28
N SER A 17 -37.35 38.48 16.62
CA SER A 17 -37.17 38.63 15.17
C SER A 17 -35.82 39.25 14.74
N GLY A 18 -34.95 39.57 15.71
CA GLY A 18 -33.64 40.20 15.45
C GLY A 18 -32.43 39.24 15.50
N MET A 19 -32.63 37.94 15.79
CA MET A 19 -31.53 36.98 15.93
C MET A 19 -31.47 35.88 14.85
N ALA A 20 -32.18 36.03 13.76
CA ALA A 20 -32.23 34.99 12.70
C ALA A 20 -31.56 35.43 11.40
N MET A 21 -30.60 36.35 11.40
CA MET A 21 -29.87 36.72 10.20
C MET A 21 -28.38 36.99 10.46
N ASN A 22 -27.68 35.99 11.02
CA ASN A 22 -26.24 35.90 10.90
C ASN A 22 -25.91 34.42 10.66
N GLY A 23 -26.52 33.81 9.67
CA GLY A 23 -25.93 32.73 8.94
C GLY A 23 -24.89 33.36 8.01
N CYS A 24 -23.67 33.52 8.47
CA CYS A 24 -22.55 33.60 7.54
C CYS A 24 -22.57 32.25 6.79
N ILE A 25 -23.14 32.25 5.59
CA ILE A 25 -22.78 31.30 4.58
C ILE A 25 -21.32 31.62 4.29
N TYR A 26 -20.40 30.95 4.96
CA TYR A 26 -19.06 30.78 4.45
C TYR A 26 -19.22 29.87 3.22
N ASP A 27 -19.58 30.45 2.08
CA ASP A 27 -19.08 29.91 0.82
C ASP A 27 -17.56 30.10 0.93
N ASP A 28 -16.83 29.02 1.16
CA ASP A 28 -15.42 29.00 0.87
C ASP A 28 -15.29 29.55 -0.53
N LEU A 29 -14.66 30.73 -0.64
CA LEU A 29 -14.38 31.37 -1.92
C LEU A 29 -13.57 30.33 -2.70
N LYS A 30 -14.27 29.56 -3.52
CA LYS A 30 -13.59 28.72 -4.51
C LYS A 30 -12.72 29.71 -5.27
N PRO A 31 -11.39 29.46 -5.35
CA PRO A 31 -10.54 30.30 -6.19
C PRO A 31 -11.26 30.48 -7.52
N CYS A 32 -11.24 31.67 -8.13
CA CYS A 32 -11.81 31.89 -9.45
C CYS A 32 -11.06 31.00 -10.44
N LEU A 33 -11.50 29.78 -10.50
CA LEU A 33 -10.96 28.78 -11.42
C LEU A 33 -11.50 29.15 -12.80
N GLY A 34 -10.65 28.97 -13.82
CA GLY A 34 -10.98 29.29 -15.19
C GLY A 34 -12.19 28.54 -15.74
N GLU A 35 -12.44 28.64 -17.02
CA GLU A 35 -13.52 27.91 -17.70
C GLU A 35 -13.31 26.39 -17.59
N GLU A 36 -14.38 25.64 -17.40
CA GLU A 36 -14.35 24.18 -17.35
C GLU A 36 -14.12 23.57 -18.74
N VAL A 37 -13.28 22.59 -18.81
CA VAL A 37 -12.85 21.92 -20.04
C VAL A 37 -12.99 20.42 -19.92
N ASP A 38 -13.56 19.80 -20.98
CA ASP A 38 -13.67 18.36 -21.11
C ASP A 38 -12.33 17.72 -21.54
N ILE A 39 -11.82 16.81 -20.73
CA ILE A 39 -10.59 16.05 -20.99
C ILE A 39 -10.90 14.56 -20.99
N THR A 40 -10.44 13.83 -22.00
CA THR A 40 -10.47 12.38 -22.02
C THR A 40 -9.16 11.83 -21.52
N ILE A 41 -9.19 11.06 -20.42
CA ILE A 41 -8.00 10.32 -19.94
C ILE A 41 -7.94 8.99 -20.67
N VAL A 42 -6.75 8.60 -21.11
CA VAL A 42 -6.47 7.32 -21.77
C VAL A 42 -5.30 6.65 -21.05
N ASN A 43 -5.46 5.38 -20.64
CA ASN A 43 -4.40 4.61 -20.01
C ASN A 43 -3.63 3.80 -21.06
N ASP A 44 -2.36 4.13 -21.25
CA ASP A 44 -1.42 3.30 -22.02
C ASP A 44 -0.70 2.32 -21.07
N TRP A 45 -1.19 1.09 -21.04
CA TRP A 45 -0.66 0.02 -20.18
C TRP A 45 0.57 -0.71 -20.76
N ALA A 46 1.28 -0.14 -21.71
CA ALA A 46 2.45 -0.78 -22.32
C ALA A 46 3.54 -1.14 -21.30
N LEU A 47 3.67 -0.36 -20.20
CA LEU A 47 4.62 -0.62 -19.11
C LEU A 47 4.10 -1.63 -18.05
N ALA A 48 2.83 -2.00 -18.11
CA ALA A 48 2.20 -2.97 -17.21
C ALA A 48 1.06 -3.71 -17.94
N PRO A 49 1.37 -4.52 -18.98
CA PRO A 49 0.34 -5.12 -19.85
C PRO A 49 -0.58 -6.08 -19.10
N ASP A 50 -0.08 -6.74 -18.06
CA ASP A 50 -0.83 -7.70 -17.24
C ASP A 50 -1.57 -7.05 -16.06
N ALA A 51 -1.53 -5.71 -15.94
CA ALA A 51 -2.25 -5.00 -14.89
C ALA A 51 -3.77 -5.19 -15.03
N ASN A 52 -4.41 -5.48 -13.91
CA ASN A 52 -5.86 -5.67 -13.87
C ASN A 52 -6.44 -5.06 -12.57
N PRO A 53 -6.38 -3.73 -12.39
CA PRO A 53 -7.00 -3.06 -11.25
C PRO A 53 -8.52 -3.16 -11.34
N GLU A 54 -9.20 -3.21 -10.19
CA GLU A 54 -10.66 -3.15 -10.08
C GLU A 54 -11.16 -1.70 -10.03
N GLY A 55 -10.28 -0.76 -9.65
CA GLY A 55 -10.58 0.67 -9.59
C GLY A 55 -9.32 1.52 -9.75
N ILE A 56 -9.49 2.70 -10.34
CA ILE A 56 -8.41 3.68 -10.56
C ILE A 56 -8.88 5.05 -10.12
N ALA A 57 -8.03 5.73 -9.33
CA ALA A 57 -8.17 7.12 -8.94
C ALA A 57 -7.28 8.02 -9.80
N TYR A 58 -7.84 9.12 -10.29
CA TYR A 58 -7.12 10.22 -10.94
C TYR A 58 -7.25 11.46 -10.08
N THR A 59 -6.12 12.05 -9.71
CA THR A 59 -6.09 13.22 -8.84
C THR A 59 -5.31 14.35 -9.52
N PHE A 60 -5.90 15.53 -9.52
CA PHE A 60 -5.30 16.77 -10.05
C PHE A 60 -5.14 17.77 -8.90
N TYR A 61 -3.92 18.19 -8.66
CA TYR A 61 -3.56 19.11 -7.59
C TYR A 61 -3.12 20.46 -8.20
N ILE A 62 -3.58 21.56 -7.61
CA ILE A 62 -3.08 22.91 -7.89
C ILE A 62 -2.16 23.34 -6.75
N ASP A 63 -1.02 23.94 -7.08
CA ASP A 63 -0.08 24.43 -6.09
C ASP A 63 -0.72 25.52 -5.22
N GLY A 64 -0.59 25.37 -3.90
CA GLY A 64 -1.14 26.31 -2.92
C GLY A 64 -2.65 26.21 -2.69
N VAL A 65 -3.33 25.25 -3.34
CA VAL A 65 -4.75 24.95 -3.10
C VAL A 65 -4.85 23.64 -2.35
N LYS A 66 -5.51 23.65 -1.19
CA LYS A 66 -5.69 22.45 -0.36
C LYS A 66 -6.62 21.43 -1.02
N ASP A 67 -7.61 21.92 -1.75
CA ASP A 67 -8.56 21.07 -2.45
C ASP A 67 -7.96 20.54 -3.76
N HIS A 68 -8.33 19.32 -4.13
CA HIS A 68 -7.89 18.65 -5.34
C HIS A 68 -9.10 18.02 -6.04
N TRP A 69 -9.00 17.84 -7.35
CA TRP A 69 -10.01 17.10 -8.12
C TRP A 69 -9.65 15.63 -8.12
N ARG A 70 -10.57 14.81 -7.68
CA ARG A 70 -10.44 13.36 -7.72
C ARG A 70 -11.57 12.76 -8.55
N PHE A 71 -11.20 11.87 -9.45
CA PHE A 71 -12.12 11.10 -10.29
C PHE A 71 -11.80 9.61 -10.16
N ASP A 72 -12.82 8.81 -9.85
CA ASP A 72 -12.67 7.37 -9.65
C ASP A 72 -13.37 6.64 -10.80
N PHE A 73 -12.67 5.69 -11.43
CA PHE A 73 -13.18 4.87 -12.53
C PHE A 73 -13.01 3.38 -12.20
N PRO A 74 -14.01 2.54 -12.55
CA PRO A 74 -13.92 1.11 -12.35
C PRO A 74 -13.00 0.45 -13.40
N GLY A 75 -12.27 -0.58 -12.98
CA GLY A 75 -11.40 -1.38 -13.85
C GLY A 75 -10.17 -0.62 -14.33
N ARG A 76 -9.64 -1.04 -15.50
CA ARG A 76 -8.40 -0.46 -16.05
C ARG A 76 -8.64 0.62 -17.10
N GLU A 77 -9.88 0.85 -17.50
CA GLU A 77 -10.24 1.85 -18.47
C GLU A 77 -10.39 3.22 -17.81
N ALA A 78 -10.07 4.26 -18.55
CA ALA A 78 -10.28 5.64 -18.13
C ALA A 78 -11.51 6.26 -18.82
N GLY A 79 -11.75 7.53 -18.55
CA GLY A 79 -12.95 8.19 -19.04
C GLY A 79 -12.79 9.70 -19.20
N LYS A 80 -13.92 10.38 -19.29
CA LYS A 80 -13.98 11.83 -19.39
C LYS A 80 -13.99 12.45 -18.00
N VAL A 81 -13.24 13.52 -17.84
CA VAL A 81 -13.22 14.38 -16.66
C VAL A 81 -13.42 15.82 -17.08
N ILE A 82 -13.94 16.63 -16.18
CA ILE A 82 -14.11 18.06 -16.38
C ILE A 82 -13.20 18.78 -15.41
N LEU A 83 -12.32 19.63 -15.92
CA LEU A 83 -11.37 20.41 -15.13
C LEU A 83 -11.44 21.89 -15.52
N PRO A 84 -11.32 22.81 -14.57
CA PRO A 84 -11.07 24.22 -14.88
C PRO A 84 -9.75 24.41 -15.63
N THR A 85 -9.61 25.48 -16.40
CA THR A 85 -8.31 25.87 -16.95
C THR A 85 -7.35 26.21 -15.82
N GLY A 86 -6.07 25.79 -15.94
CA GLY A 86 -5.07 25.99 -14.90
C GLY A 86 -3.86 25.08 -15.06
N ASP A 87 -2.93 25.20 -14.10
CA ASP A 87 -1.74 24.36 -14.00
C ASP A 87 -1.91 23.36 -12.87
N TYR A 88 -1.63 22.08 -13.17
CA TYR A 88 -1.88 20.96 -12.29
C TYR A 88 -0.68 20.05 -12.17
N ARG A 89 -0.59 19.35 -11.03
CA ARG A 89 0.11 18.08 -10.90
C ARG A 89 -0.91 16.96 -10.97
N PHE A 90 -0.58 15.93 -11.72
CA PHE A 90 -1.46 14.79 -11.94
C PHE A 90 -0.88 13.52 -11.32
N LEU A 91 -1.75 12.75 -10.68
CA LEU A 91 -1.44 11.43 -10.16
C LEU A 91 -2.56 10.45 -10.48
N MET A 92 -2.20 9.33 -11.09
CA MET A 92 -3.05 8.17 -11.30
C MET A 92 -2.53 7.01 -10.45
N TYR A 93 -3.41 6.29 -9.77
CA TYR A 93 -3.08 5.05 -9.05
C TYR A 93 -4.33 4.18 -8.89
N ASN A 94 -4.15 2.87 -8.69
CA ASN A 94 -5.26 2.02 -8.29
C ASN A 94 -5.51 2.13 -6.79
N ASP A 95 -6.77 2.21 -6.39
CA ASP A 95 -7.20 2.37 -5.01
C ASP A 95 -8.06 1.19 -4.50
N ASP A 96 -8.15 0.13 -5.29
CA ASP A 96 -8.78 -1.15 -4.98
C ASP A 96 -7.98 -2.02 -3.99
N THR A 97 -7.33 -1.36 -3.02
CA THR A 97 -6.41 -1.99 -2.08
C THR A 97 -7.05 -2.16 -0.70
N SER A 98 -6.91 -3.34 -0.09
CA SER A 98 -7.35 -3.61 1.28
C SER A 98 -6.22 -3.53 2.32
N GLY A 99 -5.00 -3.85 1.90
CA GLY A 99 -3.80 -3.90 2.72
C GLY A 99 -3.07 -2.56 2.86
N VAL A 100 -3.51 -1.52 2.15
CA VAL A 100 -2.83 -0.23 2.08
C VAL A 100 -3.71 0.90 2.61
N ARG A 101 -3.10 1.89 3.23
CA ARG A 101 -3.70 3.17 3.59
C ARG A 101 -2.99 4.27 2.82
N PHE A 102 -3.77 5.17 2.22
CA PHE A 102 -3.27 6.34 1.51
C PHE A 102 -3.33 7.58 2.40
N GLU A 103 -2.27 8.39 2.35
CA GLU A 103 -2.17 9.68 3.01
C GLU A 103 -1.70 10.72 2.00
N SER A 104 -2.50 11.77 1.80
CA SER A 104 -2.17 12.88 0.93
C SER A 104 -1.42 13.95 1.71
N GLY A 105 -0.26 14.38 1.22
CA GLY A 105 0.44 15.58 1.66
C GLY A 105 -0.17 16.84 1.06
N GLU A 106 0.08 17.99 1.70
CA GLU A 106 -0.36 19.30 1.21
C GLU A 106 0.32 19.70 -0.12
N ASP A 107 1.48 19.09 -0.40
CA ASP A 107 2.25 19.29 -1.63
C ASP A 107 1.81 18.36 -2.77
N GLY A 108 0.71 17.62 -2.60
CA GLY A 108 0.21 16.64 -3.58
C GLY A 108 1.01 15.34 -3.65
N THR A 109 1.91 15.09 -2.69
CA THR A 109 2.49 13.76 -2.53
C THR A 109 1.45 12.81 -1.95
N MET A 110 1.41 11.58 -2.46
CA MET A 110 0.57 10.51 -1.95
C MET A 110 1.47 9.41 -1.38
N ILE A 111 1.28 9.09 -0.10
CA ILE A 111 2.00 8.01 0.56
C ILE A 111 1.08 6.80 0.73
N ALA A 112 1.52 5.65 0.24
CA ALA A 112 0.90 4.36 0.45
C ALA A 112 1.62 3.65 1.60
N THR A 113 0.93 3.32 2.67
CA THR A 113 1.47 2.65 3.86
C THR A 113 0.75 1.33 4.08
N SER A 114 1.49 0.25 4.30
CA SER A 114 0.92 -1.04 4.70
C SER A 114 0.20 -0.91 6.05
N ARG A 115 -0.97 -1.52 6.15
CA ARG A 115 -1.74 -1.55 7.40
C ARG A 115 -1.06 -2.42 8.45
N PRO A 116 -1.29 -2.15 9.75
CA PRO A 116 -0.81 -3.02 10.82
C PRO A 116 -1.25 -4.47 10.58
N GLY A 117 -0.30 -5.40 10.73
CA GLY A 117 -0.58 -6.83 10.67
C GLY A 117 -1.31 -7.31 11.91
N TYR A 118 -2.15 -8.33 11.74
CA TYR A 118 -2.63 -9.10 12.88
C TYR A 118 -1.49 -10.02 13.31
N ILE A 119 -1.17 -9.97 14.59
CA ILE A 119 -0.24 -10.88 15.22
C ILE A 119 -0.82 -12.28 15.09
N LEU A 120 -0.04 -13.21 14.58
CA LEU A 120 -0.33 -14.63 14.74
C LEU A 120 -0.01 -14.94 16.21
N GLU A 121 -1.04 -14.95 17.07
CA GLU A 121 -0.88 -15.28 18.49
C GLU A 121 -0.05 -16.57 18.65
N GLY A 122 0.91 -16.52 19.55
CA GLY A 122 1.79 -17.64 19.85
C GLY A 122 3.03 -17.78 18.96
N LEU A 123 3.33 -16.83 18.06
CA LEU A 123 4.63 -16.82 17.40
C LEU A 123 5.69 -16.21 18.30
N PRO A 124 6.90 -16.81 18.39
CA PRO A 124 7.99 -16.27 19.17
C PRO A 124 8.44 -14.92 18.60
N GLY A 125 8.77 -14.00 19.47
CA GLY A 125 9.22 -12.68 19.08
C GLY A 125 8.10 -11.70 18.71
N TRP A 126 6.87 -12.13 18.57
CA TRP A 126 5.71 -11.27 18.42
C TRP A 126 5.27 -10.76 19.79
N ASN A 127 5.26 -9.46 20.01
CA ASN A 127 4.79 -8.85 21.25
C ASN A 127 3.51 -8.03 21.04
N SER A 128 2.92 -7.58 22.14
CA SER A 128 1.67 -6.79 22.15
C SER A 128 1.76 -5.42 21.46
N ASN A 129 2.95 -5.00 21.05
CA ASN A 129 3.21 -3.73 20.37
C ASN A 129 3.42 -3.91 18.86
N ASP A 130 3.01 -5.04 18.28
CA ASP A 130 3.14 -5.38 16.86
C ASP A 130 4.60 -5.33 16.35
N THR A 131 5.56 -5.67 17.21
CA THR A 131 6.97 -5.76 16.85
C THR A 131 7.48 -7.19 16.99
N ILE A 132 8.38 -7.58 16.09
CA ILE A 132 9.09 -8.86 16.22
C ILE A 132 10.35 -8.68 17.07
N THR A 133 10.56 -9.52 18.08
CA THR A 133 11.66 -9.37 19.05
C THR A 133 13.03 -9.46 18.39
N TYR A 134 13.19 -10.31 17.38
CA TYR A 134 14.49 -10.57 16.72
C TYR A 134 15.01 -9.34 15.97
N THR A 135 14.14 -8.63 15.24
CA THR A 135 14.53 -7.45 14.45
C THR A 135 14.11 -6.13 15.08
N ARG A 136 13.22 -6.14 16.07
CA ARG A 136 12.56 -4.97 16.66
C ARG A 136 11.78 -4.12 15.64
N GLU A 137 11.46 -4.71 14.52
CA GLU A 137 10.66 -4.07 13.47
C GLU A 137 9.17 -4.19 13.76
N LYS A 138 8.40 -3.22 13.29
CA LYS A 138 6.94 -3.34 13.28
C LYS A 138 6.52 -4.41 12.30
N VAL A 139 5.43 -5.10 12.64
CA VAL A 139 4.80 -6.08 11.76
C VAL A 139 3.65 -5.40 11.03
N LEU A 140 3.72 -5.41 9.71
CA LEU A 140 2.68 -4.90 8.82
C LEU A 140 2.20 -6.02 7.90
N ILE A 141 0.98 -5.91 7.34
CA ILE A 141 0.54 -6.85 6.31
C ILE A 141 1.22 -6.56 4.97
N CYS A 142 1.27 -7.55 4.09
CA CYS A 142 1.72 -7.33 2.72
C CYS A 142 0.80 -6.32 2.02
N PRO A 143 1.34 -5.34 1.28
CA PRO A 143 0.51 -4.47 0.45
C PRO A 143 -0.15 -5.26 -0.69
N ASP A 144 -1.20 -4.70 -1.26
CA ASP A 144 -1.75 -5.18 -2.52
C ASP A 144 -0.87 -4.71 -3.69
N MET A 145 -1.02 -5.33 -4.87
CA MET A 145 -0.35 -4.87 -6.07
C MET A 145 -0.82 -3.48 -6.47
N MET A 146 0.13 -2.61 -6.80
CA MET A 146 -0.18 -1.23 -7.17
C MET A 146 0.53 -0.80 -8.44
N TRP A 147 -0.17 0.05 -9.18
CA TRP A 147 0.33 0.75 -10.36
C TRP A 147 0.10 2.24 -10.20
N SER A 148 1.00 3.05 -10.74
CA SER A 148 0.83 4.50 -10.75
C SER A 148 1.41 5.14 -12.00
N GLY A 149 0.90 6.33 -12.33
CA GLY A 149 1.41 7.24 -13.33
C GLY A 149 1.26 8.68 -12.86
N SER A 150 2.27 9.52 -13.07
CA SER A 150 2.24 10.91 -12.58
C SER A 150 2.89 11.85 -13.57
N TYR A 151 2.41 13.10 -13.59
CA TYR A 151 2.97 14.23 -14.31
C TYR A 151 3.10 15.41 -13.37
N SER A 152 4.28 16.04 -13.33
CA SER A 152 4.54 17.22 -12.49
C SER A 152 3.94 18.50 -13.07
N ASP A 153 3.83 18.54 -14.40
CA ASP A 153 3.44 19.74 -15.14
C ASP A 153 2.32 19.36 -16.11
N VAL A 154 1.09 19.76 -15.78
CA VAL A 154 -0.10 19.59 -16.64
C VAL A 154 -0.77 20.95 -16.74
N THR A 155 -0.73 21.57 -17.92
CA THR A 155 -1.38 22.86 -18.20
C THR A 155 -2.62 22.62 -19.04
N VAL A 156 -3.76 23.08 -18.55
CA VAL A 156 -5.07 23.04 -19.20
C VAL A 156 -5.47 24.44 -19.63
N THR A 157 -5.62 24.66 -20.92
CA THR A 157 -6.21 25.87 -21.47
C THR A 157 -7.52 25.54 -22.18
N TYR A 158 -8.26 26.54 -22.63
CA TYR A 158 -9.55 26.36 -23.30
C TYR A 158 -9.51 25.37 -24.49
N ASP A 159 -8.42 25.40 -25.27
CA ASP A 159 -8.30 24.62 -26.50
C ASP A 159 -7.09 23.66 -26.51
N GLN A 160 -6.31 23.67 -25.45
CA GLN A 160 -5.05 22.91 -25.41
C GLN A 160 -4.77 22.33 -24.04
N LEU A 161 -4.30 21.09 -24.02
CA LEU A 161 -3.72 20.41 -22.88
C LEU A 161 -2.25 20.13 -23.18
N THR A 162 -1.36 20.53 -22.28
CA THR A 162 0.06 20.23 -22.35
C THR A 162 0.49 19.54 -21.06
N TYR A 163 1.26 18.46 -21.17
CA TYR A 163 1.80 17.74 -20.01
C TYR A 163 3.17 17.15 -20.31
N SER A 164 4.00 17.01 -19.30
CA SER A 164 5.37 16.55 -19.43
C SER A 164 5.68 15.39 -18.51
N ASP A 165 6.45 14.43 -19.04
CA ASP A 165 7.19 13.45 -18.25
C ASP A 165 8.70 13.75 -18.34
N SER A 166 9.55 12.87 -17.76
CA SER A 166 11.01 13.04 -17.80
C SER A 166 11.62 12.92 -19.20
N THR A 167 10.86 12.49 -20.21
CA THR A 167 11.35 12.15 -21.55
C THR A 167 10.84 13.09 -22.63
N ALA A 168 9.63 13.63 -22.50
CA ALA A 168 8.98 14.45 -23.52
C ALA A 168 7.88 15.35 -22.95
N THR A 169 7.56 16.38 -23.71
CA THR A 169 6.35 17.19 -23.54
C THR A 169 5.33 16.81 -24.60
N TYR A 170 4.12 16.57 -24.18
CA TYR A 170 2.98 16.15 -24.98
C TYR A 170 1.98 17.31 -25.08
N THR A 171 1.39 17.49 -26.25
CA THR A 171 0.36 18.50 -26.45
C THR A 171 -0.84 17.87 -27.17
N SER A 172 -2.03 18.06 -26.58
CA SER A 172 -3.30 17.70 -27.18
C SER A 172 -4.16 18.94 -27.38
N ARG A 173 -4.79 19.06 -28.56
CA ARG A 173 -5.64 20.22 -28.88
C ARG A 173 -7.07 19.78 -29.11
N LEU A 174 -7.99 20.59 -28.63
CA LEU A 174 -9.40 20.44 -28.90
C LEU A 174 -9.68 20.69 -30.39
N SER A 175 -10.37 19.77 -31.03
CA SER A 175 -10.89 19.94 -32.39
C SER A 175 -12.31 19.41 -32.48
N GLU A 176 -13.04 19.78 -33.53
CA GLU A 176 -14.45 19.30 -33.76
C GLU A 176 -14.55 17.75 -33.80
N SER A 177 -13.45 17.07 -34.16
CA SER A 177 -13.39 15.61 -34.29
C SER A 177 -12.69 14.87 -33.18
N ASN A 178 -11.89 15.57 -32.33
CA ASN A 178 -11.09 14.95 -31.29
C ASN A 178 -11.17 15.75 -29.97
N PRO A 179 -11.55 15.10 -28.86
CA PRO A 179 -11.45 15.70 -27.54
C PRO A 179 -9.96 15.89 -27.15
N MET A 180 -9.70 16.78 -26.20
CA MET A 180 -8.37 16.82 -25.57
C MET A 180 -8.11 15.51 -24.82
N GLN A 181 -6.91 14.97 -24.98
CA GLN A 181 -6.54 13.69 -24.38
C GLN A 181 -5.31 13.83 -23.49
N LEU A 182 -5.40 13.30 -22.26
CA LEU A 182 -4.29 13.05 -21.37
C LEU A 182 -3.98 11.55 -21.37
N VAL A 183 -2.84 11.18 -21.93
CA VAL A 183 -2.41 9.78 -21.96
C VAL A 183 -1.55 9.47 -20.76
N THR A 184 -1.98 8.60 -19.88
CA THR A 184 -1.18 8.12 -18.74
C THR A 184 -0.40 6.87 -19.13
N LYS A 185 0.75 6.65 -18.49
CA LYS A 185 1.58 5.45 -18.66
C LYS A 185 1.79 4.77 -17.31
N PRO A 186 0.80 4.01 -16.83
CA PRO A 186 0.89 3.37 -15.52
C PRO A 186 2.02 2.32 -15.50
N ARG A 187 2.76 2.29 -14.40
CA ARG A 187 3.81 1.31 -14.13
C ARG A 187 3.59 0.66 -12.78
N GLN A 188 4.07 -0.56 -12.62
CA GLN A 188 4.11 -1.25 -11.35
C GLN A 188 5.00 -0.50 -10.36
N ILE A 189 4.52 -0.29 -9.12
CA ILE A 189 5.25 0.36 -8.04
C ILE A 189 5.40 -0.51 -6.78
N VAL A 190 4.71 -1.63 -6.71
CA VAL A 190 4.81 -2.65 -5.66
C VAL A 190 5.57 -3.85 -6.20
N ALA A 191 6.59 -4.30 -5.47
CA ALA A 191 7.40 -5.44 -5.86
C ALA A 191 6.73 -6.78 -5.54
N THR A 192 7.00 -7.78 -6.37
CA THR A 192 6.67 -9.18 -6.13
C THR A 192 7.91 -9.92 -5.64
N TYR A 193 7.85 -10.44 -4.41
CA TYR A 193 8.90 -11.30 -3.87
C TYR A 193 8.42 -12.73 -3.77
N SER A 194 9.31 -13.65 -4.07
CA SER A 194 9.08 -15.08 -3.90
C SER A 194 10.30 -15.76 -3.29
N TYR A 195 10.09 -16.89 -2.65
CA TYR A 195 11.18 -17.71 -2.13
C TYR A 195 10.88 -19.19 -2.29
N ASP A 196 11.92 -19.97 -2.47
CA ASP A 196 11.94 -21.42 -2.38
C ASP A 196 12.90 -21.87 -1.29
N ILE A 197 12.45 -22.77 -0.42
CA ILE A 197 13.33 -23.55 0.46
C ILE A 197 13.32 -24.96 -0.10
N ILE A 198 14.45 -25.40 -0.67
CA ILE A 198 14.59 -26.66 -1.37
C ILE A 198 15.42 -27.67 -0.56
N ASN A 199 15.37 -28.94 -0.92
CA ASN A 199 16.06 -30.03 -0.23
C ASN A 199 15.72 -30.07 1.27
N VAL A 200 14.42 -29.96 1.57
CA VAL A 200 13.91 -30.01 2.94
C VAL A 200 13.72 -31.46 3.37
N GLU A 201 14.46 -31.84 4.40
CA GLU A 201 14.32 -33.18 5.01
C GLU A 201 13.17 -33.19 6.03
N ASN A 202 12.51 -34.31 6.19
CA ASN A 202 11.44 -34.57 7.17
C ASN A 202 10.22 -33.64 7.06
N LEU A 203 9.98 -33.06 5.86
CA LEU A 203 8.85 -32.14 5.63
C LEU A 203 7.48 -32.81 5.84
N SER A 204 7.39 -34.16 5.73
CA SER A 204 6.17 -34.94 6.03
C SER A 204 5.74 -34.81 7.49
N GLY A 205 6.68 -34.58 8.42
CA GLY A 205 6.41 -34.39 9.85
C GLY A 205 5.81 -33.01 10.21
N VAL A 206 5.69 -32.10 9.24
CA VAL A 206 5.17 -30.74 9.47
C VAL A 206 3.65 -30.74 9.43
N LYS A 207 3.03 -30.33 10.55
CA LYS A 207 1.58 -30.15 10.72
C LYS A 207 1.11 -28.80 10.16
N ARG A 208 1.88 -27.72 10.45
CA ARG A 208 1.58 -26.34 10.07
C ARG A 208 2.89 -25.57 9.88
N MET A 209 2.87 -24.57 9.00
CA MET A 209 3.97 -23.62 8.84
C MET A 209 3.47 -22.26 8.40
N CYS A 210 4.21 -21.23 8.70
CA CYS A 210 4.08 -19.89 8.15
C CYS A 210 5.47 -19.25 8.10
N ALA A 211 5.58 -18.11 7.45
CA ALA A 211 6.85 -17.42 7.34
C ALA A 211 6.70 -15.91 7.59
N ALA A 212 7.82 -15.22 7.72
CA ALA A 212 7.87 -13.77 7.73
C ALA A 212 9.19 -13.31 7.11
N MET A 213 9.20 -12.11 6.52
CA MET A 213 10.41 -11.50 5.97
C MET A 213 10.62 -10.11 6.53
N SER A 214 11.82 -9.85 7.06
CA SER A 214 12.23 -8.58 7.65
C SER A 214 12.96 -7.67 6.66
N GLY A 215 13.26 -6.43 7.08
CA GLY A 215 14.07 -5.50 6.32
C GLY A 215 13.38 -4.92 5.08
N LEU A 216 12.05 -4.91 5.05
CA LEU A 216 11.24 -4.41 3.95
C LEU A 216 10.67 -3.02 4.26
N ALA A 217 10.36 -2.21 3.25
CA ALA A 217 9.85 -0.87 3.46
C ALA A 217 8.39 -0.85 3.95
N ALA A 218 8.09 0.03 4.92
CA ALA A 218 6.75 0.19 5.49
C ALA A 218 5.76 0.87 4.54
N SER A 219 6.26 1.75 3.67
CA SER A 219 5.45 2.59 2.79
C SER A 219 6.25 3.01 1.55
N LEU A 220 5.56 3.60 0.58
CA LEU A 220 6.19 4.24 -0.58
C LEU A 220 5.46 5.54 -0.95
N CYS A 221 6.15 6.42 -1.67
CA CYS A 221 5.56 7.56 -2.34
C CYS A 221 4.98 7.11 -3.69
N VAL A 222 3.67 7.21 -3.86
CA VAL A 222 2.94 6.74 -5.04
C VAL A 222 3.34 7.51 -6.30
N ASN A 223 3.64 8.81 -6.16
CA ASN A 223 4.00 9.69 -7.28
C ASN A 223 5.28 9.23 -8.01
N ASN A 224 6.24 8.67 -7.30
CA ASN A 224 7.54 8.28 -7.87
C ASN A 224 7.93 6.83 -7.61
N GLY A 225 7.15 6.08 -6.84
CA GLY A 225 7.43 4.68 -6.49
C GLY A 225 8.60 4.50 -5.52
N LEU A 226 9.06 5.57 -4.84
CA LEU A 226 10.21 5.49 -3.93
C LEU A 226 9.79 4.99 -2.54
N PRO A 227 10.40 3.89 -2.04
CA PRO A 227 10.12 3.34 -0.72
C PRO A 227 10.52 4.28 0.41
N SER A 228 9.90 4.14 1.58
CA SER A 228 10.32 4.82 2.81
C SER A 228 11.64 4.28 3.34
N SER A 229 12.21 4.95 4.34
CA SER A 229 13.41 4.49 5.03
C SER A 229 13.14 3.59 6.25
N GLN A 230 11.87 3.40 6.62
CA GLN A 230 11.50 2.62 7.79
C GLN A 230 11.42 1.14 7.45
N PRO A 231 12.24 0.26 8.06
CA PRO A 231 12.15 -1.17 7.88
C PRO A 231 10.99 -1.76 8.68
N VAL A 232 10.38 -2.81 8.13
CA VAL A 232 9.30 -3.59 8.73
C VAL A 232 9.44 -5.05 8.39
N THR A 233 8.74 -5.89 9.17
CA THR A 233 8.61 -7.32 8.91
C THR A 233 7.21 -7.61 8.37
N LEU A 234 7.14 -8.38 7.27
CA LEU A 234 5.89 -8.81 6.65
C LEU A 234 5.66 -10.30 6.91
N PRO A 235 4.52 -10.71 7.50
CA PRO A 235 4.09 -12.10 7.53
C PRO A 235 3.78 -12.57 6.10
N VAL A 236 4.29 -13.73 5.73
CA VAL A 236 4.13 -14.27 4.39
C VAL A 236 3.66 -15.73 4.45
N LYS A 237 3.04 -16.20 3.37
CA LYS A 237 2.60 -17.60 3.29
C LYS A 237 3.81 -18.51 3.06
N ALA A 238 3.77 -19.69 3.69
CA ALA A 238 4.65 -20.81 3.40
C ALA A 238 3.79 -22.02 3.05
N VAL A 239 3.99 -22.58 1.87
CA VAL A 239 3.24 -23.73 1.39
C VAL A 239 4.19 -24.83 0.91
N LYS A 240 3.84 -26.10 1.12
CA LYS A 240 4.57 -27.22 0.51
C LYS A 240 4.36 -27.16 -0.99
N SER A 241 5.43 -27.02 -1.76
CA SER A 241 5.41 -27.10 -3.22
C SER A 241 5.74 -28.50 -3.73
N SER A 242 6.46 -29.29 -2.92
CA SER A 242 6.73 -30.72 -3.13
C SER A 242 6.96 -31.43 -1.78
N ASP A 243 7.33 -32.71 -1.81
CA ASP A 243 7.68 -33.50 -0.62
C ASP A 243 8.96 -33.00 0.09
N SER A 244 9.78 -32.21 -0.61
CA SER A 244 11.06 -31.69 -0.12
C SER A 244 11.25 -30.20 -0.39
N SER A 245 10.17 -29.44 -0.67
CA SER A 245 10.29 -27.99 -0.91
C SER A 245 9.11 -27.20 -0.38
N ILE A 246 9.44 -25.96 0.03
CA ILE A 246 8.50 -24.97 0.55
C ILE A 246 8.60 -23.73 -0.34
N PHE A 247 7.47 -23.16 -0.68
CA PHE A 247 7.36 -21.96 -1.53
C PHE A 247 6.54 -20.87 -0.84
N GLY A 248 6.89 -19.62 -1.13
CA GLY A 248 6.06 -18.46 -0.78
C GLY A 248 6.18 -17.34 -1.82
N LYS A 249 5.11 -16.61 -1.99
CA LYS A 249 5.04 -15.41 -2.85
C LYS A 249 4.22 -14.34 -2.15
N PHE A 250 4.68 -13.10 -2.21
CA PHE A 250 4.03 -11.96 -1.56
C PHE A 250 4.39 -10.64 -2.25
N PHE A 251 3.66 -9.59 -1.91
CA PHE A 251 3.91 -8.23 -2.38
C PHE A 251 4.57 -7.38 -1.29
N THR A 252 5.42 -6.44 -1.69
CA THR A 252 6.15 -5.55 -0.78
C THR A 252 6.45 -4.21 -1.45
N PHE A 253 6.65 -3.17 -0.65
CA PHE A 253 7.18 -1.90 -1.13
C PHE A 253 8.70 -1.94 -1.41
N GLY A 254 9.33 -3.12 -1.31
CA GLY A 254 10.73 -3.33 -1.60
C GLY A 254 11.66 -2.95 -0.46
N LEU A 255 12.90 -2.60 -0.79
CA LEU A 255 13.94 -2.26 0.19
C LEU A 255 13.82 -0.83 0.69
N PRO A 256 14.05 -0.57 1.99
CA PRO A 256 14.12 0.79 2.54
C PRO A 256 15.23 1.63 1.92
N ARG A 257 15.00 2.93 1.69
CA ARG A 257 15.94 3.82 0.99
C ARG A 257 17.26 4.10 1.73
N ALA A 258 17.24 4.25 3.06
CA ALA A 258 18.37 4.79 3.82
C ALA A 258 19.01 3.82 4.80
N ALA A 259 18.27 2.98 5.48
CA ALA A 259 18.78 2.02 6.46
C ALA A 259 18.59 0.62 5.91
N ARG A 260 19.69 -0.04 5.55
CA ARG A 260 19.64 -1.46 5.18
C ARG A 260 19.60 -2.28 6.47
N ALA A 261 18.38 -2.59 6.92
CA ALA A 261 18.20 -3.69 7.84
C ALA A 261 18.44 -5.02 7.09
N PRO A 262 18.92 -6.06 7.77
CA PRO A 262 19.07 -7.37 7.13
C PRO A 262 17.71 -7.92 6.68
N ASN A 263 17.69 -8.55 5.51
CA ASN A 263 16.53 -9.28 5.03
C ASN A 263 16.60 -10.71 5.56
N LEU A 264 15.89 -10.96 6.67
CA LEU A 264 15.84 -12.28 7.31
C LEU A 264 14.52 -12.95 6.94
N LEU A 265 14.60 -14.12 6.35
CA LEU A 265 13.45 -14.99 6.12
C LEU A 265 13.29 -15.90 7.34
N TYR A 266 12.18 -15.76 8.05
CA TYR A 266 11.81 -16.63 9.16
C TYR A 266 10.82 -17.69 8.67
N LEU A 267 11.07 -18.95 9.00
CA LEU A 267 10.14 -20.05 8.81
C LEU A 267 9.71 -20.59 10.17
N PHE A 268 8.45 -20.50 10.48
CA PHE A 268 7.84 -21.04 11.70
C PHE A 268 7.21 -22.39 11.39
N VAL A 269 7.60 -23.42 12.12
CA VAL A 269 7.20 -24.79 11.87
C VAL A 269 6.60 -25.44 13.12
N TRP A 270 5.43 -26.03 13.00
CA TRP A 270 4.82 -26.91 14.00
C TRP A 270 4.87 -28.34 13.49
N LEU A 271 5.51 -29.22 14.23
CA LEU A 271 5.55 -30.64 13.91
C LEU A 271 4.27 -31.36 14.38
N THR A 272 4.04 -32.55 13.88
CA THR A 272 2.88 -33.38 14.24
C THR A 272 2.92 -33.87 15.69
N ASP A 273 4.09 -33.93 16.31
CA ASP A 273 4.31 -34.25 17.73
C ASP A 273 4.19 -33.03 18.69
N GLY A 274 3.86 -31.84 18.14
CA GLY A 274 3.64 -30.60 18.91
C GLY A 274 4.89 -29.75 19.11
N ARG A 275 6.08 -30.20 18.76
CA ARG A 275 7.30 -29.37 18.82
C ARG A 275 7.22 -28.23 17.83
N GLN A 276 7.85 -27.10 18.20
CA GLN A 276 7.79 -25.84 17.46
C GLN A 276 9.19 -25.30 17.21
N TYR A 277 9.45 -24.90 15.96
CA TYR A 277 10.77 -24.42 15.53
C TYR A 277 10.64 -23.15 14.72
N VAL A 278 11.58 -22.20 14.94
CA VAL A 278 11.80 -21.03 14.10
C VAL A 278 13.16 -21.19 13.42
N TYR A 279 13.14 -21.17 12.11
CA TYR A 279 14.36 -21.15 11.31
C TYR A 279 14.56 -19.74 10.77
N GLU A 280 15.78 -19.22 10.91
CA GLU A 280 16.16 -17.90 10.42
C GLU A 280 17.20 -18.04 9.33
N PHE A 281 16.95 -17.41 8.19
CA PHE A 281 17.82 -17.41 7.01
C PHE A 281 18.17 -15.98 6.64
N ASP A 282 19.46 -15.63 6.59
CA ASP A 282 19.91 -14.34 6.08
C ASP A 282 19.95 -14.37 4.55
N VAL A 283 18.96 -13.75 3.92
CA VAL A 283 18.81 -13.67 2.46
C VAL A 283 19.16 -12.29 1.91
N THR A 284 19.79 -11.44 2.73
CA THR A 284 20.11 -10.03 2.41
C THR A 284 20.86 -9.92 1.09
N GLU A 285 21.87 -10.77 0.88
CA GLU A 285 22.70 -10.70 -0.31
C GLU A 285 21.90 -11.00 -1.59
N GLN A 286 21.04 -12.00 -1.56
CA GLN A 286 20.18 -12.35 -2.71
C GLN A 286 19.19 -11.23 -3.03
N VAL A 287 18.57 -10.63 -2.01
CA VAL A 287 17.61 -9.53 -2.19
C VAL A 287 18.30 -8.27 -2.73
N VAL A 288 19.45 -7.91 -2.17
CA VAL A 288 20.18 -6.70 -2.58
C VAL A 288 20.80 -6.82 -3.97
N LYS A 289 21.25 -8.02 -4.36
CA LYS A 289 21.87 -8.29 -5.67
C LYS A 289 20.85 -8.74 -6.73
N ALA A 290 19.57 -8.79 -6.41
CA ALA A 290 18.55 -9.18 -7.39
C ALA A 290 18.63 -8.28 -8.64
N PRO A 291 18.63 -8.86 -9.85
CA PRO A 291 18.74 -8.10 -11.08
C PRO A 291 17.51 -7.24 -11.36
N ASP A 292 16.35 -7.63 -10.83
CA ASP A 292 15.11 -6.89 -10.90
C ASP A 292 14.52 -6.76 -9.49
N HIS A 293 14.56 -5.54 -8.94
CA HIS A 293 14.03 -5.27 -7.61
C HIS A 293 12.50 -5.25 -7.54
N LEU A 294 11.80 -5.25 -8.66
CA LEU A 294 10.36 -5.42 -8.72
C LEU A 294 9.94 -6.90 -8.73
N ASN A 295 10.87 -7.81 -9.08
CA ASN A 295 10.62 -9.25 -9.13
C ASN A 295 11.80 -10.00 -8.50
N VAL A 296 11.78 -10.12 -7.18
CA VAL A 296 12.86 -10.77 -6.41
C VAL A 296 12.51 -12.23 -6.14
N HIS A 297 13.44 -13.12 -6.43
CA HIS A 297 13.35 -14.53 -6.11
C HIS A 297 14.54 -14.96 -5.24
N VAL A 298 14.23 -15.59 -4.10
CA VAL A 298 15.20 -16.05 -3.10
C VAL A 298 15.19 -17.57 -3.03
N VAL A 299 16.36 -18.18 -2.96
CA VAL A 299 16.49 -19.63 -2.79
C VAL A 299 17.30 -19.94 -1.53
N VAL A 300 16.73 -20.78 -0.67
CA VAL A 300 17.40 -21.37 0.48
C VAL A 300 17.58 -22.86 0.18
N ASP A 301 18.80 -23.33 0.15
CA ASP A 301 19.12 -24.72 -0.10
C ASP A 301 19.47 -25.46 1.20
N SER A 302 18.90 -26.65 1.34
CA SER A 302 19.15 -27.61 2.41
C SER A 302 18.65 -27.15 3.79
N LEU A 303 17.46 -27.61 4.14
CA LEU A 303 16.88 -27.49 5.48
C LEU A 303 16.60 -28.88 6.06
N SER A 304 17.25 -29.21 7.16
CA SER A 304 16.94 -30.44 7.90
C SER A 304 15.98 -30.14 9.05
N LEU A 305 14.74 -30.61 8.94
CA LEU A 305 13.77 -30.57 10.03
C LEU A 305 13.96 -31.81 10.91
N PRO A 306 13.69 -31.72 12.23
CA PRO A 306 13.67 -32.87 13.10
C PRO A 306 12.62 -33.90 12.67
N GLU A 307 12.95 -35.19 12.82
CA GLU A 307 11.95 -36.23 12.66
C GLU A 307 10.81 -36.06 13.70
N SER A 308 9.59 -36.23 13.27
CA SER A 308 8.42 -36.25 14.14
C SER A 308 8.37 -37.55 14.91
N ILE A 309 8.16 -37.50 16.23
CA ILE A 309 8.09 -38.70 17.09
C ILE A 309 6.66 -39.24 17.09
N PRO A 310 6.39 -40.42 16.55
CA PRO A 310 5.05 -41.01 16.56
C PRO A 310 4.61 -41.35 17.99
N GLY A 311 3.41 -40.87 18.39
CA GLY A 311 2.75 -41.27 19.63
C GLY A 311 2.83 -40.24 20.79
N GLU A 312 3.63 -39.23 20.70
CA GLU A 312 3.55 -38.08 21.63
C GLU A 312 2.60 -37.01 21.07
N SER A 313 1.30 -37.24 21.19
CA SER A 313 0.36 -36.13 21.09
C SER A 313 0.46 -35.34 22.39
N VAL A 314 1.27 -34.29 22.41
CA VAL A 314 1.21 -33.30 23.48
C VAL A 314 -0.21 -32.74 23.47
N GLY A 315 -0.94 -32.99 24.58
CA GLY A 315 -2.32 -32.56 24.74
C GLY A 315 -2.48 -31.08 24.50
N THR A 316 -3.67 -30.72 24.01
CA THR A 316 -4.17 -29.34 23.80
C THR A 316 -3.09 -28.33 23.45
N PHE A 317 -3.13 -27.91 22.19
CA PHE A 317 -2.36 -26.78 21.62
C PHE A 317 -2.34 -25.61 22.62
N ASP A 318 -1.27 -25.51 23.40
CA ASP A 318 -0.98 -24.31 24.18
C ASP A 318 0.07 -23.51 23.37
N PRO A 319 -0.30 -22.36 22.80
CA PRO A 319 0.64 -21.52 22.06
C PRO A 319 1.53 -20.70 23.01
N SER A 320 2.07 -21.34 24.05
CA SER A 320 2.97 -20.64 24.96
C SER A 320 4.25 -20.20 24.20
N VAL A 321 4.64 -18.95 24.40
CA VAL A 321 5.84 -18.34 23.80
C VAL A 321 7.13 -19.08 24.19
N ASP A 322 7.10 -19.88 25.24
CA ASP A 322 8.27 -20.57 25.82
C ASP A 322 8.62 -21.92 25.17
N GLY A 323 7.81 -22.40 24.24
CA GLY A 323 7.99 -23.73 23.61
C GLY A 323 8.74 -23.77 22.29
N TRP A 324 9.22 -22.62 21.79
CA TRP A 324 9.87 -22.54 20.49
C TRP A 324 11.38 -22.76 20.55
N THR A 325 11.90 -23.55 19.60
CA THR A 325 13.36 -23.68 19.39
C THR A 325 13.77 -22.79 18.22
N HIS A 326 14.62 -21.80 18.47
CA HIS A 326 15.17 -20.92 17.44
C HIS A 326 16.46 -21.52 16.85
N VAL A 327 16.51 -21.61 15.53
CA VAL A 327 17.62 -22.18 14.77
C VAL A 327 18.07 -21.15 13.72
N VAL A 328 19.28 -20.64 13.83
CA VAL A 328 19.91 -19.83 12.79
C VAL A 328 20.58 -20.75 11.80
N VAL A 329 20.15 -20.69 10.54
CA VAL A 329 20.67 -21.52 9.46
C VAL A 329 21.65 -20.71 8.63
N ASN A 330 22.93 -21.10 8.68
CA ASN A 330 23.95 -20.54 7.80
C ASN A 330 23.99 -21.38 6.52
N PHE A 331 23.67 -20.80 5.39
CA PHE A 331 23.80 -21.43 4.09
C PHE A 331 24.75 -20.59 3.21
N VAL A 332 25.46 -21.26 2.33
CA VAL A 332 26.35 -20.60 1.37
C VAL A 332 25.50 -20.22 0.16
N VAL A 333 25.50 -18.95 -0.19
CA VAL A 333 24.81 -18.36 -1.36
C VAL A 333 25.61 -18.66 -2.63
#